data_5b78e92793b4a5a5f83cb07bcdc5029d
#
_entry.id   5b78e92793b4a5a5f83cb07bcdc5029d
#
_cell.length_a   1.000
_cell.length_b   1.000
_cell.length_c   1.000
_cell.angle_alpha   90.00
_cell.angle_beta   90.00
_cell.angle_gamma   90.00
#
_symmetry.space_group_name_H-M   'P 1'
#
loop_
_entity.id
_entity.type
_entity.pdbx_description
1 polymer ?
#
loop_
_entity_poly.entity_id
_entity_poly.type
_entity_poly.pdbx_seq_one_letter_code
_entity_poly.pdbx_strand_id
1 'polypeptide(L)'
;LLTLITQSVQVGDLINADNINNAYEDLRKAYKHQTGGNPASSLIQIVSQGDLIKENDGVNYTGWDQYEALATTVGTNRLTVDSTQQSVVLARSNTRGSWNGTITLINNVNFASADARRHYFNAGGYIQISSSTTDSSSKGNDWNNIMGGNLKFSAHGTTHTGNGTVTGANIGNYELDGTSQRLLSNFNAGAGTYSENDYYVDVQRTSDTQIRFTMTWRDQETGNPDENVGNLRCYLYTATAITDVIGTAPGIVRGSGDNF
;
A
#
# COMPACT_ATOMS: atom_id res chain seq x y z
N LEU A 1 1.28 7.16 -17.33
CA LEU A 1 2.45 7.91 -16.85
C LEU A 1 2.12 9.40 -16.83
N LEU A 2 2.28 10.06 -15.67
CA LEU A 2 2.10 11.51 -15.62
C LEU A 2 3.32 12.16 -16.30
N THR A 3 3.13 12.69 -17.49
CA THR A 3 4.20 13.44 -18.17
C THR A 3 4.04 14.91 -17.79
N LEU A 4 5.05 15.45 -17.10
CA LEU A 4 5.10 16.86 -16.76
C LEU A 4 5.49 17.67 -18.01
N ILE A 5 4.82 18.79 -18.21
CA ILE A 5 5.05 19.73 -19.31
C ILE A 5 5.66 21.05 -18.83
N THR A 6 5.71 21.26 -17.52
CA THR A 6 6.35 22.42 -16.91
C THR A 6 7.83 22.44 -17.22
N GLN A 7 8.30 23.55 -17.74
CA GLN A 7 9.71 23.78 -17.99
C GLN A 7 10.36 24.50 -16.80
N SER A 8 11.62 24.17 -16.49
CA SER A 8 12.36 24.91 -15.48
C SER A 8 12.65 26.33 -15.99
N VAL A 9 12.44 27.33 -15.11
CA VAL A 9 12.74 28.72 -15.35
C VAL A 9 14.02 29.07 -14.60
N GLN A 10 14.96 29.73 -15.26
CA GLN A 10 16.22 30.18 -14.67
C GLN A 10 16.15 31.65 -14.29
N VAL A 11 17.08 32.10 -13.42
CA VAL A 11 17.19 33.52 -13.07
C VAL A 11 17.54 34.32 -14.33
N GLY A 12 16.66 35.28 -14.65
CA GLY A 12 16.81 36.10 -15.86
C GLY A 12 15.92 35.69 -17.04
N ASP A 13 15.25 34.53 -16.96
CA ASP A 13 14.28 34.12 -17.98
C ASP A 13 13.00 34.95 -17.88
N LEU A 14 12.36 35.17 -19.05
CA LEU A 14 11.01 35.76 -19.10
C LEU A 14 9.98 34.69 -18.72
N ILE A 15 9.20 34.97 -17.70
CA ILE A 15 8.03 34.17 -17.37
C ILE A 15 6.90 34.57 -18.29
N ASN A 16 6.45 33.67 -19.14
CA ASN A 16 5.33 33.88 -20.07
C ASN A 16 4.08 33.10 -19.61
N ALA A 17 2.97 33.34 -20.28
CA ALA A 17 1.69 32.70 -19.99
C ALA A 17 1.77 31.17 -20.05
N ASP A 18 2.59 30.61 -20.97
CA ASP A 18 2.74 29.15 -21.10
C ASP A 18 3.44 28.53 -19.88
N ASN A 19 4.40 29.23 -19.28
CA ASN A 19 5.06 28.72 -18.06
C ASN A 19 4.04 28.53 -16.94
N ILE A 20 3.14 29.48 -16.74
CA ILE A 20 2.09 29.44 -15.73
C ILE A 20 1.06 28.35 -16.07
N ASN A 21 0.56 28.37 -17.31
CA ASN A 21 -0.46 27.41 -17.75
C ASN A 21 0.03 25.96 -17.73
N ASN A 22 1.29 25.71 -18.08
CA ASN A 22 1.89 24.38 -18.00
C ASN A 22 2.01 23.88 -16.55
N ALA A 23 2.45 24.75 -15.63
CA ALA A 23 2.51 24.41 -14.21
C ALA A 23 1.11 24.06 -13.67
N TYR A 24 0.11 24.84 -14.07
CA TYR A 24 -1.27 24.56 -13.72
C TYR A 24 -1.77 23.22 -14.29
N GLU A 25 -1.52 22.97 -15.56
CA GLU A 25 -1.95 21.73 -16.20
C GLU A 25 -1.31 20.50 -15.55
N ASP A 26 -0.07 20.60 -15.09
CA ASP A 26 0.60 19.54 -14.36
C ASP A 26 -0.03 19.30 -12.98
N LEU A 27 -0.38 20.36 -12.25
CA LEU A 27 -1.14 20.26 -11.01
C LEU A 27 -2.53 19.67 -11.22
N ARG A 28 -3.23 20.10 -12.29
CA ARG A 28 -4.55 19.56 -12.65
C ARG A 28 -4.49 18.07 -12.96
N LYS A 29 -3.48 17.64 -13.71
CA LYS A 29 -3.24 16.20 -14.00
C LYS A 29 -2.95 15.43 -12.74
N ALA A 30 -2.12 15.97 -11.84
CA ALA A 30 -1.82 15.34 -10.55
C ALA A 30 -3.09 15.20 -9.68
N TYR A 31 -3.90 16.26 -9.61
CA TYR A 31 -5.18 16.23 -8.89
C TYR A 31 -6.15 15.19 -9.48
N LYS A 32 -6.31 15.19 -10.81
CA LYS A 32 -7.15 14.20 -11.50
C LYS A 32 -6.67 12.78 -11.26
N HIS A 33 -5.36 12.59 -11.24
CA HIS A 33 -4.75 11.30 -10.93
C HIS A 33 -5.06 10.82 -9.50
N GLN A 34 -5.17 11.74 -8.55
CA GLN A 34 -5.45 11.42 -7.14
C GLN A 34 -6.94 11.20 -6.86
N THR A 35 -7.81 11.94 -7.55
CA THR A 35 -9.23 12.02 -7.22
C THR A 35 -10.15 11.39 -8.26
N GLY A 36 -9.63 11.05 -9.44
CA GLY A 36 -10.42 10.57 -10.58
C GLY A 36 -11.19 11.68 -11.31
N GLY A 37 -11.26 12.91 -10.78
CA GLY A 37 -11.98 14.05 -11.34
C GLY A 37 -11.09 15.26 -11.59
N ASN A 38 -11.59 16.23 -12.37
CA ASN A 38 -10.90 17.51 -12.51
C ASN A 38 -11.14 18.38 -11.26
N PRO A 39 -10.21 19.27 -10.89
CA PRO A 39 -10.48 20.29 -9.89
C PRO A 39 -11.67 21.15 -10.32
N ALA A 40 -12.39 21.72 -9.36
CA ALA A 40 -13.51 22.60 -9.66
C ALA A 40 -13.05 23.74 -10.60
N SER A 41 -13.84 24.04 -11.61
CA SER A 41 -13.49 25.05 -12.62
C SER A 41 -13.26 26.45 -12.04
N SER A 42 -13.80 26.72 -10.85
CA SER A 42 -13.56 27.95 -10.09
C SER A 42 -12.13 28.06 -9.52
N LEU A 43 -11.37 26.98 -9.55
CA LEU A 43 -10.07 26.94 -8.92
C LEU A 43 -8.94 27.47 -9.81
N ILE A 44 -9.12 27.60 -11.13
CA ILE A 44 -8.00 28.06 -11.97
C ILE A 44 -8.46 28.60 -13.31
N GLN A 45 -7.99 29.78 -13.66
CA GLN A 45 -8.07 30.33 -15.00
C GLN A 45 -6.75 30.19 -15.75
N ILE A 46 -6.87 29.91 -17.03
CA ILE A 46 -5.75 30.01 -17.97
C ILE A 46 -5.42 31.50 -18.15
N VAL A 47 -4.16 31.84 -17.96
CA VAL A 47 -3.68 33.23 -18.17
C VAL A 47 -3.30 33.44 -19.64
N SER A 48 -3.55 34.64 -20.14
CA SER A 48 -3.19 35.08 -21.48
C SER A 48 -2.08 36.14 -21.43
N GLN A 49 -1.40 36.37 -22.53
CA GLN A 49 -0.43 37.45 -22.62
C GLN A 49 -1.07 38.79 -22.30
N GLY A 50 -0.52 39.50 -21.34
CA GLY A 50 -1.04 40.80 -20.89
C GLY A 50 -1.94 40.72 -19.65
N ASP A 51 -2.31 39.54 -19.21
CA ASP A 51 -3.04 39.37 -17.96
C ASP A 51 -2.11 39.67 -16.76
N LEU A 52 -2.69 40.32 -15.76
CA LEU A 52 -1.99 40.54 -14.48
C LEU A 52 -2.10 39.29 -13.63
N ILE A 53 -0.94 38.78 -13.21
CA ILE A 53 -0.88 37.75 -12.16
C ILE A 53 -1.18 38.44 -10.82
N LYS A 54 -2.34 38.15 -10.26
CA LYS A 54 -2.80 38.70 -8.98
C LYS A 54 -2.65 37.66 -7.89
N GLU A 55 -2.46 38.10 -6.68
CA GLU A 55 -2.49 37.22 -5.51
C GLU A 55 -3.89 36.63 -5.31
N ASN A 56 -4.91 37.50 -5.29
CA ASN A 56 -6.33 37.13 -5.23
C ASN A 56 -7.18 38.25 -5.83
N ASP A 57 -8.15 37.95 -6.67
CA ASP A 57 -9.07 38.96 -7.20
C ASP A 57 -10.40 39.05 -6.45
N GLY A 58 -10.61 38.22 -5.45
CA GLY A 58 -11.77 38.24 -4.54
C GLY A 58 -13.09 37.80 -5.14
N VAL A 59 -13.19 37.65 -6.46
CA VAL A 59 -14.46 37.40 -7.16
C VAL A 59 -14.43 36.12 -8.01
N ASN A 60 -13.35 35.86 -8.74
CA ASN A 60 -13.26 34.77 -9.69
C ASN A 60 -12.12 33.76 -9.42
N TYR A 61 -11.42 33.95 -8.33
CA TYR A 61 -10.36 33.02 -7.90
C TYR A 61 -9.29 32.76 -8.98
N THR A 62 -8.77 33.82 -9.61
CA THR A 62 -7.79 33.72 -10.70
C THR A 62 -6.38 34.06 -10.28
N GLY A 63 -6.09 34.02 -8.99
CA GLY A 63 -4.83 34.45 -8.46
C GLY A 63 -3.87 33.33 -8.10
N TRP A 64 -2.69 33.72 -7.64
CA TRP A 64 -1.65 32.82 -7.16
C TRP A 64 -2.11 31.92 -5.99
N ASP A 65 -3.03 32.42 -5.15
CA ASP A 65 -3.62 31.68 -4.04
C ASP A 65 -4.29 30.37 -4.48
N GLN A 66 -4.88 30.32 -5.67
CA GLN A 66 -5.51 29.09 -6.16
C GLN A 66 -4.47 28.05 -6.60
N TYR A 67 -3.34 28.49 -7.11
CA TYR A 67 -2.21 27.61 -7.39
C TYR A 67 -1.71 26.97 -6.10
N GLU A 68 -1.50 27.77 -5.07
CA GLU A 68 -1.06 27.30 -3.75
C GLU A 68 -2.07 26.37 -3.11
N ALA A 69 -3.36 26.70 -3.21
CA ALA A 69 -4.43 25.85 -2.70
C ALA A 69 -4.47 24.49 -3.42
N LEU A 70 -4.36 24.50 -4.76
CA LEU A 70 -4.32 23.25 -5.54
C LEU A 70 -3.03 22.47 -5.28
N ALA A 71 -1.88 23.12 -5.22
CA ALA A 71 -0.60 22.50 -4.90
C ALA A 71 -0.61 21.88 -3.50
N THR A 72 -1.18 22.60 -2.52
CA THR A 72 -1.37 22.11 -1.16
C THR A 72 -2.29 20.89 -1.14
N THR A 73 -3.40 20.93 -1.86
CA THR A 73 -4.34 19.79 -1.98
C THR A 73 -3.65 18.58 -2.60
N VAL A 74 -2.94 18.77 -3.72
CA VAL A 74 -2.15 17.72 -4.37
C VAL A 74 -1.07 17.18 -3.42
N GLY A 75 -0.39 18.05 -2.70
CA GLY A 75 0.62 17.68 -1.71
C GLY A 75 0.05 16.88 -0.54
N THR A 76 -1.10 17.29 -0.03
CA THR A 76 -1.79 16.61 1.08
C THR A 76 -2.31 15.24 0.64
N ASN A 77 -2.84 15.16 -0.59
CA ASN A 77 -3.43 13.93 -1.12
C ASN A 77 -2.43 13.02 -1.83
N ARG A 78 -1.14 13.36 -1.83
CA ARG A 78 -0.11 12.64 -2.61
C ARG A 78 -0.04 11.13 -2.37
N LEU A 79 -0.53 10.66 -1.23
CA LEU A 79 -0.58 9.24 -0.86
C LEU A 79 -2.00 8.78 -0.51
N THR A 80 -2.98 9.66 -0.68
CA THR A 80 -4.38 9.37 -0.40
C THR A 80 -5.05 8.91 -1.70
N VAL A 81 -5.73 7.78 -1.63
CA VAL A 81 -6.56 7.29 -2.73
C VAL A 81 -8.00 7.33 -2.27
N ASP A 82 -8.86 7.87 -3.10
CA ASP A 82 -10.29 7.81 -2.88
C ASP A 82 -10.71 6.34 -2.76
N SER A 83 -11.32 5.97 -1.63
CA SER A 83 -11.74 4.60 -1.37
C SER A 83 -12.74 4.08 -2.39
N THR A 84 -13.49 4.96 -3.04
CA THR A 84 -14.44 4.60 -4.12
C THR A 84 -13.74 4.16 -5.40
N GLN A 85 -12.49 4.55 -5.57
CA GLN A 85 -11.64 4.18 -6.72
C GLN A 85 -10.77 2.94 -6.43
N GLN A 86 -10.80 2.42 -5.21
CA GLN A 86 -10.04 1.24 -4.84
C GLN A 86 -10.80 -0.03 -5.20
N SER A 87 -10.13 -0.93 -5.92
CA SER A 87 -10.58 -2.30 -6.13
C SER A 87 -9.66 -3.26 -5.37
N VAL A 88 -10.22 -4.00 -4.41
CA VAL A 88 -9.50 -5.03 -3.67
C VAL A 88 -9.83 -6.39 -4.27
N VAL A 89 -8.81 -7.05 -4.80
CA VAL A 89 -8.97 -8.34 -5.47
C VAL A 89 -8.15 -9.40 -4.74
N LEU A 90 -8.78 -10.55 -4.48
CA LEU A 90 -8.05 -11.73 -3.99
C LEU A 90 -7.10 -12.22 -5.09
N ALA A 91 -5.81 -11.99 -4.89
CA ALA A 91 -4.77 -12.35 -5.85
C ALA A 91 -4.19 -13.74 -5.59
N ARG A 92 -4.17 -14.20 -4.33
CA ARG A 92 -3.67 -15.52 -3.96
C ARG A 92 -4.40 -16.07 -2.75
N SER A 93 -4.82 -17.34 -2.84
CA SER A 93 -5.32 -18.14 -1.72
C SER A 93 -4.35 -19.30 -1.49
N ASN A 94 -3.95 -19.47 -0.24
CA ASN A 94 -3.14 -20.58 0.22
C ASN A 94 -3.91 -21.31 1.33
N THR A 95 -3.90 -22.63 1.29
CA THR A 95 -4.58 -23.47 2.29
C THR A 95 -3.66 -24.62 2.67
N ARG A 96 -3.56 -24.86 3.98
CA ARG A 96 -2.88 -26.04 4.55
C ARG A 96 -3.85 -26.73 5.51
N GLY A 97 -3.78 -28.05 5.56
CA GLY A 97 -4.52 -28.86 6.54
C GLY A 97 -3.97 -28.67 7.95
N SER A 98 -4.31 -29.61 8.82
CA SER A 98 -3.81 -29.61 10.21
C SER A 98 -2.28 -29.54 10.31
N TRP A 99 -1.79 -28.90 11.34
CA TRP A 99 -0.35 -28.75 11.58
C TRP A 99 -0.06 -28.62 13.09
N ASN A 100 1.16 -29.00 13.45
CA ASN A 100 1.78 -28.86 14.76
C ASN A 100 3.23 -28.45 14.49
N GLY A 101 3.81 -27.61 15.36
CA GLY A 101 5.14 -27.06 15.20
C GLY A 101 5.18 -25.83 14.26
N THR A 102 6.33 -25.55 13.68
CA THR A 102 6.53 -24.33 12.88
C THR A 102 6.22 -24.55 11.40
N ILE A 103 5.38 -23.70 10.84
CA ILE A 103 5.14 -23.63 9.41
C ILE A 103 5.42 -22.22 8.88
N THR A 104 5.87 -22.16 7.64
CA THR A 104 6.23 -20.92 6.94
C THR A 104 5.63 -20.93 5.55
N LEU A 105 4.97 -19.85 5.20
CA LEU A 105 4.46 -19.60 3.87
C LEU A 105 5.20 -18.42 3.25
N ILE A 106 5.71 -18.62 2.04
CA ILE A 106 6.39 -17.59 1.25
C ILE A 106 5.52 -17.22 0.05
N ASN A 107 5.24 -15.93 -0.11
CA ASN A 107 4.61 -15.41 -1.31
C ASN A 107 5.46 -14.29 -1.91
N ASN A 108 5.67 -14.37 -3.23
CA ASN A 108 6.38 -13.36 -4.00
C ASN A 108 5.37 -12.54 -4.79
N VAL A 109 5.42 -11.23 -4.61
CA VAL A 109 4.64 -10.24 -5.36
C VAL A 109 5.52 -9.73 -6.49
N ASN A 110 5.14 -10.00 -7.73
CA ASN A 110 5.92 -9.70 -8.92
C ASN A 110 5.28 -8.56 -9.72
N PHE A 111 6.08 -7.56 -10.03
CA PHE A 111 5.71 -6.42 -10.87
C PHE A 111 6.37 -6.56 -12.24
N ALA A 112 5.71 -6.04 -13.28
CA ALA A 112 6.21 -6.10 -14.65
C ALA A 112 7.55 -5.35 -14.85
N SER A 113 7.78 -4.31 -14.04
CA SER A 113 9.02 -3.52 -14.02
C SER A 113 9.18 -2.79 -12.68
N ALA A 114 10.36 -2.22 -12.42
CA ALA A 114 10.61 -1.34 -11.28
C ALA A 114 9.65 -0.12 -11.31
N ASP A 115 9.40 0.44 -12.49
CA ASP A 115 8.46 1.54 -12.66
C ASP A 115 7.02 1.11 -12.38
N ALA A 116 6.61 -0.09 -12.81
CA ALA A 116 5.28 -0.62 -12.50
C ALA A 116 5.07 -0.76 -10.98
N ARG A 117 6.11 -1.22 -10.23
CA ARG A 117 6.07 -1.27 -8.77
C ARG A 117 5.90 0.13 -8.17
N ARG A 118 6.73 1.07 -8.59
CA ARG A 118 6.67 2.47 -8.13
C ARG A 118 5.30 3.09 -8.41
N HIS A 119 4.77 2.91 -9.61
CA HIS A 119 3.45 3.42 -9.99
C HIS A 119 2.32 2.79 -9.18
N TYR A 120 2.37 1.48 -8.97
CA TYR A 120 1.39 0.78 -8.16
C TYR A 120 1.24 1.40 -6.77
N PHE A 121 2.36 1.56 -6.04
CA PHE A 121 2.32 2.11 -4.69
C PHE A 121 2.05 3.61 -4.67
N ASN A 122 2.57 4.40 -5.62
CA ASN A 122 2.30 5.84 -5.72
C ASN A 122 0.83 6.14 -6.03
N ALA A 123 0.16 5.26 -6.75
CA ALA A 123 -1.27 5.35 -7.00
C ALA A 123 -2.12 4.86 -5.82
N GLY A 124 -1.51 4.58 -4.66
CA GLY A 124 -2.19 4.12 -3.46
C GLY A 124 -2.51 2.63 -3.46
N GLY A 125 -1.89 1.87 -4.35
CA GLY A 125 -1.94 0.42 -4.30
C GLY A 125 -1.33 -0.12 -3.01
N TYR A 126 -1.83 -1.23 -2.52
CA TYR A 126 -1.30 -1.91 -1.34
C TYR A 126 -1.45 -3.43 -1.45
N ILE A 127 -0.66 -4.14 -0.68
CA ILE A 127 -0.79 -5.58 -0.50
C ILE A 127 -1.44 -5.81 0.87
N GLN A 128 -2.51 -6.60 0.90
CA GLN A 128 -3.16 -6.98 2.15
C GLN A 128 -3.00 -8.48 2.38
N ILE A 129 -2.66 -8.85 3.62
CA ILE A 129 -2.53 -10.22 4.08
C ILE A 129 -3.56 -10.45 5.18
N SER A 130 -4.27 -11.56 5.09
CA SER A 130 -5.13 -12.04 6.17
C SER A 130 -4.97 -13.54 6.36
N SER A 131 -5.04 -14.00 7.60
CA SER A 131 -4.91 -15.40 7.98
C SER A 131 -6.05 -15.82 8.89
N SER A 132 -6.49 -17.07 8.74
CA SER A 132 -7.53 -17.65 9.59
C SER A 132 -7.43 -19.19 9.57
N THR A 133 -8.06 -19.85 10.54
CA THR A 133 -8.26 -21.29 10.51
C THR A 133 -9.75 -21.64 10.55
N THR A 134 -10.09 -22.79 9.98
CA THR A 134 -11.45 -23.36 10.07
C THR A 134 -11.66 -24.21 11.34
N ASP A 135 -10.61 -24.39 12.15
CA ASP A 135 -10.74 -25.03 13.46
C ASP A 135 -11.60 -24.18 14.38
N SER A 136 -12.71 -24.73 14.84
CA SER A 136 -13.65 -24.06 15.76
C SER A 136 -13.46 -24.46 17.23
N SER A 137 -12.44 -25.26 17.53
CA SER A 137 -12.07 -25.59 18.90
C SER A 137 -11.48 -24.39 19.64
N SER A 138 -11.25 -24.53 20.96
CA SER A 138 -10.58 -23.47 21.73
C SER A 138 -9.20 -23.14 21.18
N LYS A 139 -8.43 -24.12 20.72
CA LYS A 139 -7.12 -23.89 20.08
C LYS A 139 -7.24 -23.19 18.71
N GLY A 140 -8.22 -23.55 17.91
CA GLY A 140 -8.48 -22.86 16.64
C GLY A 140 -8.95 -21.42 16.86
N ASN A 141 -9.76 -21.16 17.87
CA ASN A 141 -10.16 -19.82 18.26
C ASN A 141 -8.96 -18.99 18.75
N ASP A 142 -8.06 -19.60 19.50
CA ASP A 142 -6.83 -18.94 19.94
C ASP A 142 -5.93 -18.59 18.75
N TRP A 143 -5.72 -19.52 17.81
CA TRP A 143 -5.00 -19.24 16.57
C TRP A 143 -5.65 -18.13 15.75
N ASN A 144 -6.99 -18.10 15.62
CA ASN A 144 -7.68 -17.02 14.94
C ASN A 144 -7.49 -15.66 15.65
N ASN A 145 -7.37 -15.66 16.98
CA ASN A 145 -7.06 -14.47 17.74
C ASN A 145 -5.62 -13.98 17.52
N ILE A 146 -4.65 -14.91 17.44
CA ILE A 146 -3.23 -14.59 17.25
C ILE A 146 -2.96 -14.03 15.85
N MET A 147 -3.53 -14.64 14.80
CA MET A 147 -3.24 -14.31 13.41
C MET A 147 -4.31 -13.47 12.71
N GLY A 148 -5.41 -13.19 13.42
CA GLY A 148 -6.57 -12.52 12.84
C GLY A 148 -6.32 -11.06 12.49
N GLY A 149 -7.20 -10.52 11.64
CA GLY A 149 -7.10 -9.15 11.14
C GLY A 149 -6.46 -9.05 9.76
N ASN A 150 -6.31 -7.82 9.31
CA ASN A 150 -5.75 -7.50 8.01
C ASN A 150 -4.45 -6.71 8.18
N LEU A 151 -3.35 -7.25 7.70
CA LEU A 151 -2.08 -6.54 7.55
C LEU A 151 -2.06 -5.86 6.19
N LYS A 152 -1.95 -4.54 6.16
CA LYS A 152 -1.94 -3.73 4.96
C LYS A 152 -0.57 -3.08 4.79
N PHE A 153 0.13 -3.45 3.73
CA PHE A 153 1.44 -2.92 3.34
C PHE A 153 1.28 -1.96 2.17
N SER A 154 1.68 -0.71 2.35
CA SER A 154 1.48 0.38 1.41
C SER A 154 2.78 1.04 0.94
N ALA A 155 2.71 2.23 0.36
CA ALA A 155 3.88 2.99 -0.11
C ALA A 155 4.88 3.28 1.02
N HIS A 156 4.42 3.85 2.14
CA HIS A 156 5.26 4.36 3.23
C HIS A 156 4.83 3.85 4.61
N GLY A 157 4.23 2.71 4.71
CA GLY A 157 3.88 2.18 6.01
C GLY A 157 3.04 0.93 5.96
N THR A 158 2.97 0.31 7.12
CA THR A 158 2.20 -0.92 7.37
C THR A 158 1.22 -0.67 8.50
N THR A 159 -0.02 -1.13 8.32
CA THR A 159 -1.07 -1.10 9.35
C THR A 159 -1.65 -2.48 9.56
N HIS A 160 -2.19 -2.74 10.75
CA HIS A 160 -2.85 -3.99 11.09
C HIS A 160 -4.12 -3.73 11.91
N THR A 161 -5.17 -4.51 11.67
CA THR A 161 -6.46 -4.36 12.36
C THR A 161 -6.71 -5.43 13.44
N GLY A 162 -5.85 -6.44 13.53
CA GLY A 162 -5.93 -7.52 14.52
C GLY A 162 -5.02 -7.32 15.72
N ASN A 163 -4.81 -8.39 16.46
CA ASN A 163 -3.88 -8.43 17.59
C ASN A 163 -2.41 -8.48 17.10
N GLY A 164 -1.50 -8.13 17.98
CA GLY A 164 -0.08 -8.07 17.68
C GLY A 164 0.45 -6.67 17.48
N THR A 165 1.76 -6.58 17.41
CA THR A 165 2.48 -5.31 17.26
C THR A 165 2.97 -5.16 15.83
N VAL A 166 2.60 -4.07 15.19
CA VAL A 166 3.19 -3.66 13.92
C VAL A 166 4.56 -3.07 14.22
N THR A 167 5.60 -3.88 14.11
CA THR A 167 6.98 -3.47 14.37
C THR A 167 7.53 -2.63 13.23
N GLY A 168 7.03 -2.87 12.03
CA GLY A 168 7.34 -2.12 10.83
C GLY A 168 6.29 -1.07 10.45
N ALA A 169 5.70 -0.35 11.44
CA ALA A 169 4.64 0.63 11.17
C ALA A 169 5.02 1.68 10.10
N ASN A 170 6.29 2.07 10.08
CA ASN A 170 6.83 3.01 9.10
C ASN A 170 7.53 2.31 7.91
N ILE A 171 7.41 0.98 7.80
CA ILE A 171 7.98 0.22 6.69
C ILE A 171 6.90 0.02 5.63
N GLY A 172 7.11 0.61 4.47
CA GLY A 172 6.36 0.40 3.26
C GLY A 172 7.29 0.09 2.09
N ASN A 173 6.78 0.19 0.88
CA ASN A 173 7.56 -0.15 -0.33
C ASN A 173 8.86 0.66 -0.44
N TYR A 174 8.86 1.92 -0.01
CA TYR A 174 10.01 2.81 -0.17
C TYR A 174 11.06 2.64 0.92
N GLU A 175 10.71 2.08 2.04
CA GLU A 175 11.61 1.80 3.16
C GLU A 175 12.19 0.38 3.10
N LEU A 176 11.78 -0.43 2.09
CA LEU A 176 12.36 -1.76 1.89
C LEU A 176 13.79 -1.70 1.38
N ASP A 177 14.64 -2.42 2.06
CA ASP A 177 15.97 -2.78 1.59
C ASP A 177 16.07 -4.24 1.12
N GLY A 178 17.26 -4.72 0.83
CA GLY A 178 17.49 -6.11 0.42
C GLY A 178 17.45 -7.13 1.56
N THR A 179 17.30 -6.69 2.81
CA THR A 179 17.23 -7.56 4.00
C THR A 179 15.79 -7.89 4.37
N SER A 180 15.60 -8.93 5.17
CA SER A 180 14.29 -9.28 5.72
C SER A 180 13.95 -8.33 6.87
N GLN A 181 12.78 -7.68 6.80
CA GLN A 181 12.29 -6.71 7.77
C GLN A 181 10.99 -7.21 8.40
N ARG A 182 10.86 -7.13 9.72
CA ARG A 182 9.65 -7.53 10.44
C ARG A 182 8.55 -6.48 10.30
N LEU A 183 7.38 -6.89 9.76
CA LEU A 183 6.19 -6.02 9.67
C LEU A 183 5.27 -6.21 10.88
N LEU A 184 4.98 -7.44 11.23
CA LEU A 184 4.05 -7.80 12.30
C LEU A 184 4.67 -8.86 13.18
N SER A 185 4.50 -8.73 14.48
CA SER A 185 4.78 -9.79 15.45
C SER A 185 3.67 -9.90 16.48
N ASN A 186 3.29 -11.13 16.74
CA ASN A 186 2.41 -11.50 17.83
C ASN A 186 3.03 -12.72 18.54
N PHE A 187 3.98 -12.44 19.43
CA PHE A 187 4.77 -13.44 20.13
C PHE A 187 4.16 -13.76 21.49
N ASN A 188 4.16 -15.04 21.85
CA ASN A 188 3.60 -15.54 23.10
C ASN A 188 2.19 -14.99 23.33
N ALA A 189 1.38 -15.02 22.27
CA ALA A 189 0.14 -14.28 22.20
C ALA A 189 -1.09 -15.13 22.53
N GLY A 190 -0.92 -16.43 22.67
CA GLY A 190 -1.97 -17.35 23.09
C GLY A 190 -2.38 -17.18 24.56
N ALA A 191 -3.42 -17.88 24.98
CA ALA A 191 -3.91 -17.89 26.35
C ALA A 191 -3.70 -19.27 26.99
N GLY A 192 -3.24 -19.30 28.24
CA GLY A 192 -3.06 -20.54 28.99
C GLY A 192 -2.02 -21.47 28.35
N THR A 193 -2.42 -22.66 27.95
CA THR A 193 -1.56 -23.65 27.28
C THR A 193 -1.09 -23.22 25.89
N TYR A 194 -1.73 -22.20 25.32
CA TYR A 194 -1.39 -21.67 23.98
C TYR A 194 -0.47 -20.44 24.05
N SER A 195 0.02 -20.09 25.24
CA SER A 195 0.78 -18.85 25.45
C SER A 195 2.13 -18.79 24.74
N GLU A 196 2.60 -19.91 24.19
CA GLU A 196 3.85 -20.00 23.44
C GLU A 196 3.66 -19.90 21.93
N ASN A 197 2.41 -19.81 21.46
CA ASN A 197 2.09 -19.70 20.05
C ASN A 197 2.42 -18.31 19.50
N ASP A 198 3.07 -18.29 18.35
CA ASP A 198 3.49 -17.06 17.69
C ASP A 198 2.98 -16.98 16.26
N TYR A 199 2.68 -15.76 15.85
CA TYR A 199 2.48 -15.41 14.44
C TYR A 199 3.25 -14.17 14.07
N TYR A 200 3.97 -14.21 12.93
CA TYR A 200 4.66 -13.04 12.45
C TYR A 200 4.77 -12.99 10.93
N VAL A 201 4.95 -11.77 10.42
CA VAL A 201 5.09 -11.50 9.00
C VAL A 201 6.35 -10.69 8.76
N ASP A 202 7.20 -11.20 7.88
CA ASP A 202 8.39 -10.52 7.40
C ASP A 202 8.23 -10.14 5.92
N VAL A 203 8.91 -9.08 5.52
CA VAL A 203 8.95 -8.58 4.14
C VAL A 203 10.39 -8.35 3.70
N GLN A 204 10.65 -8.53 2.41
CA GLN A 204 11.96 -8.29 1.81
C GLN A 204 11.80 -7.83 0.36
N ARG A 205 12.55 -6.84 -0.06
CA ARG A 205 12.74 -6.54 -1.48
C ARG A 205 13.82 -7.45 -2.03
N THR A 206 13.42 -8.50 -2.75
CA THR A 206 14.37 -9.46 -3.35
C THR A 206 14.93 -8.98 -4.67
N SER A 207 14.22 -8.07 -5.35
CA SER A 207 14.69 -7.36 -6.54
C SER A 207 13.88 -6.07 -6.75
N ASP A 208 14.23 -5.29 -7.77
CA ASP A 208 13.47 -4.09 -8.13
C ASP A 208 12.05 -4.39 -8.62
N THR A 209 11.79 -5.62 -9.01
CA THR A 209 10.49 -6.07 -9.52
C THR A 209 9.79 -7.06 -8.59
N GLN A 210 10.38 -7.42 -7.44
CA GLN A 210 9.82 -8.44 -6.57
C GLN A 210 9.90 -8.06 -5.09
N ILE A 211 8.78 -8.24 -4.40
CA ILE A 211 8.67 -8.17 -2.94
C ILE A 211 8.25 -9.55 -2.43
N ARG A 212 8.98 -10.06 -1.45
CA ARG A 212 8.69 -11.33 -0.77
C ARG A 212 8.03 -11.06 0.57
N PHE A 213 6.92 -11.73 0.84
CA PHE A 213 6.31 -11.81 2.16
C PHE A 213 6.48 -13.22 2.70
N THR A 214 6.92 -13.30 3.96
CA THR A 214 7.09 -14.55 4.68
C THR A 214 6.18 -14.52 5.92
N MET A 215 5.18 -15.37 5.95
CA MET A 215 4.28 -15.56 7.08
C MET A 215 4.70 -16.80 7.84
N THR A 216 4.86 -16.70 9.15
CA THR A 216 5.27 -17.83 10.01
C THR A 216 4.27 -17.99 11.14
N TRP A 217 3.81 -19.21 11.32
CA TRP A 217 3.03 -19.68 12.45
C TRP A 217 3.91 -20.66 13.23
N ARG A 218 4.11 -20.40 14.50
CA ARG A 218 5.01 -21.16 15.34
C ARG A 218 4.25 -21.65 16.55
N ASP A 219 3.95 -22.93 16.54
CA ASP A 219 3.47 -23.70 17.64
C ASP A 219 4.70 -24.23 18.38
N GLN A 220 4.89 -23.82 19.64
CA GLN A 220 6.07 -24.15 20.44
C GLN A 220 5.76 -25.12 21.56
N GLU A 221 4.49 -25.41 21.82
CA GLU A 221 4.09 -26.36 22.83
C GLU A 221 4.51 -27.80 22.44
N THR A 222 5.01 -28.54 23.41
CA THR A 222 5.40 -29.95 23.21
C THR A 222 4.18 -30.84 23.37
N GLY A 223 3.62 -31.32 22.31
CA GLY A 223 2.43 -32.18 22.32
C GLY A 223 1.37 -31.70 21.33
N ASN A 224 0.12 -32.01 21.60
CA ASN A 224 -0.98 -31.64 20.74
C ASN A 224 -2.03 -30.74 21.41
N PRO A 225 -1.73 -29.99 22.49
CA PRO A 225 -2.77 -29.19 23.13
C PRO A 225 -3.20 -28.00 22.30
N ASP A 226 -2.35 -27.48 21.42
CA ASP A 226 -2.51 -26.26 20.63
C ASP A 226 -2.36 -26.48 19.12
N GLU A 227 -2.17 -27.72 18.67
CA GLU A 227 -2.17 -28.04 17.24
C GLU A 227 -3.42 -27.50 16.52
N ASN A 228 -3.24 -27.00 15.33
CA ASN A 228 -4.38 -26.65 14.46
C ASN A 228 -4.90 -27.91 13.77
N VAL A 229 -6.12 -28.31 14.05
CA VAL A 229 -6.78 -29.47 13.44
C VAL A 229 -7.64 -29.13 12.23
N GLY A 230 -7.86 -27.85 11.93
CA GLY A 230 -8.60 -27.35 10.78
C GLY A 230 -7.71 -27.03 9.60
N ASN A 231 -8.29 -26.31 8.63
CA ASN A 231 -7.55 -25.77 7.50
C ASN A 231 -7.07 -24.36 7.85
N LEU A 232 -5.74 -24.18 7.90
CA LEU A 232 -5.13 -22.86 7.90
C LEU A 232 -5.27 -22.23 6.52
N ARG A 233 -5.73 -20.99 6.47
CA ARG A 233 -5.91 -20.22 5.26
C ARG A 233 -5.11 -18.93 5.36
N CYS A 234 -4.39 -18.60 4.29
CA CYS A 234 -3.73 -17.31 4.15
C CYS A 234 -4.05 -16.72 2.79
N TYR A 235 -4.61 -15.53 2.80
CA TYR A 235 -5.06 -14.80 1.63
C TYR A 235 -4.19 -13.57 1.42
N LEU A 236 -3.77 -13.36 0.17
CA LEU A 236 -3.13 -12.13 -0.26
C LEU A 236 -4.02 -11.43 -1.28
N TYR A 237 -4.27 -10.17 -1.02
CA TYR A 237 -5.06 -9.29 -1.87
C TYR A 237 -4.17 -8.20 -2.45
N THR A 238 -4.45 -7.82 -3.69
CA THR A 238 -3.93 -6.59 -4.28
C THR A 238 -5.03 -5.57 -4.31
N ALA A 239 -4.77 -4.40 -3.77
CA ALA A 239 -5.67 -3.27 -3.93
C ALA A 239 -5.08 -2.33 -4.97
N THR A 240 -5.81 -2.18 -6.06
CA THR A 240 -5.49 -1.20 -7.09
C THR A 240 -6.30 0.05 -6.83
N ALA A 241 -5.65 1.18 -6.90
CA ALA A 241 -6.32 2.47 -6.95
C ALA A 241 -6.25 3.00 -8.37
N ILE A 242 -7.27 3.68 -8.81
CA ILE A 242 -7.38 4.38 -10.10
C ILE A 242 -6.97 3.51 -11.30
N THR A 243 -7.92 2.82 -11.85
CA THR A 243 -7.77 1.88 -12.98
C THR A 243 -7.14 2.48 -14.23
N ASP A 244 -7.24 3.79 -14.44
CA ASP A 244 -6.71 4.47 -15.64
C ASP A 244 -5.20 4.70 -15.59
N VAL A 245 -4.55 4.49 -14.45
CA VAL A 245 -3.14 4.84 -14.24
C VAL A 245 -2.29 3.63 -13.93
N ILE A 246 -2.89 2.58 -13.45
CA ILE A 246 -2.17 1.37 -13.07
C ILE A 246 -2.28 0.39 -14.23
N GLY A 247 -1.14 0.10 -14.81
CA GLY A 247 -0.99 -1.10 -15.60
C GLY A 247 -1.41 -2.34 -14.79
N THR A 248 -1.22 -3.49 -15.33
CA THR A 248 -1.56 -4.78 -14.73
C THR A 248 -1.22 -4.85 -13.23
N ALA A 249 -2.17 -5.25 -12.41
CA ALA A 249 -1.93 -5.54 -10.99
C ALA A 249 -0.78 -6.55 -10.84
N PRO A 250 0.03 -6.47 -9.77
CA PRO A 250 1.13 -7.40 -9.58
C PRO A 250 0.62 -8.84 -9.46
N GLY A 251 1.35 -9.77 -10.05
CA GLY A 251 1.09 -11.20 -9.88
C GLY A 251 1.63 -11.69 -8.54
N ILE A 252 0.87 -12.53 -7.82
CA ILE A 252 1.33 -13.16 -6.58
C ILE A 252 1.50 -14.65 -6.81
N VAL A 253 2.72 -15.15 -6.56
CA VAL A 253 3.06 -16.56 -6.69
C VAL A 253 3.66 -17.09 -5.39
N ARG A 254 3.48 -18.39 -5.14
CA ARG A 254 4.13 -19.06 -4.00
C ARG A 254 5.64 -19.07 -4.21
N GLY A 255 6.39 -18.73 -3.18
CA GLY A 255 7.85 -18.79 -3.18
C GLY A 255 8.36 -20.22 -2.95
N SER A 256 9.63 -20.43 -3.24
CA SER A 256 10.32 -21.68 -2.90
C SER A 256 10.88 -21.63 -1.49
N GLY A 257 11.01 -22.79 -0.86
CA GLY A 257 11.63 -22.92 0.48
C GLY A 257 10.66 -22.78 1.64
N ASP A 258 9.36 -22.76 1.40
CA ASP A 258 8.33 -22.86 2.42
C ASP A 258 7.95 -24.31 2.73
N ASN A 259 7.27 -24.51 3.84
CA ASN A 259 6.74 -25.82 4.27
C ASN A 259 5.23 -25.78 4.56
N PHE A 260 4.54 -24.79 3.99
CA PHE A 260 3.10 -24.55 4.12
C PHE A 260 2.26 -25.58 3.35
#